data_4416fa2f58bd4da738730640025c953d
#
_entry.id   4416fa2f58bd4da738730640025c953d
#
_cell.length_a   1.000
_cell.length_b   1.000
_cell.length_c   1.000
_cell.angle_alpha   90.00
_cell.angle_beta   90.00
_cell.angle_gamma   90.00
#
_symmetry.space_group_name_H-M   'P 1'
#
loop_
_entity.id
_entity.type
_entity.pdbx_description
1 polymer ?
#
loop_
_entity_poly.entity_id
_entity_poly.type
_entity_poly.pdbx_seq_one_letter_code
_entity_poly.pdbx_strand_id
1 'polypeptide(L)'
;MKMMVMLLAALTALPMMAQDANTLKNVSVGELSYTIKEEPKTKVGTVVSAVLDVMSDQQTTEQPGYVDAVRASVIAALGQVRRFVVTDGLQVEPNGETNIILDGVVNYLSTTRQLRLASNKKDKIPQFYAQISLTLNVKDAATGTVINSQVFEVNRTGWSWYNSADTAIKEALEGLRSKVVRYYNTAYPYTANILERGVEKKDKQKELYIDLGSSHGLQRGVHFAVYVIGSIGGKETRKQIGRLKVTSIEGDEVSLCKVVSGGKDIKAALDAEQKMLILSTD
;
A
#
# COMPACT_ATOMS: atom_id res chain seq x y z
N MET A 1 10.72 26.40 -34.57
CA MET A 1 11.69 25.77 -33.66
C MET A 1 10.96 25.57 -32.33
N LYS A 2 10.35 24.37 -32.10
CA LYS A 2 9.59 24.06 -30.87
C LYS A 2 10.53 23.35 -29.91
N MET A 3 10.86 23.98 -28.81
CA MET A 3 11.61 23.39 -27.70
C MET A 3 10.69 22.44 -26.92
N MET A 4 10.95 21.17 -27.04
CA MET A 4 10.29 20.11 -26.28
C MET A 4 11.05 19.96 -24.96
N VAL A 5 10.45 20.45 -23.87
CA VAL A 5 10.99 20.26 -22.52
C VAL A 5 10.64 18.85 -22.07
N MET A 6 11.63 17.96 -22.10
CA MET A 6 11.54 16.65 -21.44
C MET A 6 11.65 16.85 -19.92
N LEU A 7 10.53 16.60 -19.24
CA LEU A 7 10.53 16.51 -17.79
C LEU A 7 11.12 15.14 -17.39
N LEU A 8 12.40 15.15 -17.05
CA LEU A 8 13.10 13.99 -16.50
C LEU A 8 12.68 13.84 -15.04
N ALA A 9 11.78 12.90 -14.75
CA ALA A 9 11.47 12.50 -13.38
C ALA A 9 12.71 11.81 -12.81
N ALA A 10 13.51 12.56 -12.06
CA ALA A 10 14.60 12.02 -11.27
C ALA A 10 14.02 11.17 -10.13
N LEU A 11 14.10 9.86 -10.27
CA LEU A 11 13.90 8.90 -9.18
C LEU A 11 15.10 9.09 -8.23
N THR A 12 14.99 10.03 -7.30
CA THR A 12 15.98 10.20 -6.23
C THR A 12 15.88 8.96 -5.33
N ALA A 13 16.87 8.08 -5.43
CA ALA A 13 17.14 7.07 -4.44
C ALA A 13 17.31 7.77 -3.09
N LEU A 14 16.34 7.59 -2.19
CA LEU A 14 16.44 8.02 -0.79
C LEU A 14 17.71 7.38 -0.21
N PRO A 15 18.58 8.14 0.48
CA PRO A 15 19.67 7.56 1.23
C PRO A 15 19.04 6.67 2.31
N MET A 16 19.20 5.37 2.18
CA MET A 16 18.92 4.41 3.23
C MET A 16 19.84 4.75 4.39
N MET A 17 19.34 5.48 5.37
CA MET A 17 19.96 5.56 6.68
C MET A 17 20.05 4.13 7.19
N ALA A 18 21.28 3.68 7.45
CA ALA A 18 21.59 2.37 8.01
C ALA A 18 21.25 2.33 9.51
N GLN A 19 19.99 2.53 9.85
CA GLN A 19 19.41 2.15 11.14
C GLN A 19 18.57 0.92 10.87
N ASP A 20 18.87 -0.15 11.60
CA ASP A 20 18.26 -1.49 11.56
C ASP A 20 17.14 -1.64 10.53
N ALA A 21 17.49 -2.15 9.36
CA ALA A 21 16.61 -2.22 8.19
C ALA A 21 15.26 -2.93 8.47
N ASN A 22 15.15 -3.59 9.61
CA ASN A 22 13.99 -4.38 10.03
C ASN A 22 13.29 -3.90 11.32
N THR A 23 13.74 -2.83 11.94
CA THR A 23 13.08 -2.28 13.14
C THR A 23 11.64 -1.90 12.83
N LEU A 24 10.72 -2.24 13.73
CA LEU A 24 9.32 -1.78 13.66
C LEU A 24 9.28 -0.24 13.70
N LYS A 25 8.38 0.34 12.94
CA LYS A 25 8.18 1.79 12.89
C LYS A 25 6.94 2.17 13.68
N ASN A 26 7.12 2.98 14.72
CA ASN A 26 5.98 3.57 15.44
C ASN A 26 5.39 4.70 14.59
N VAL A 27 4.15 4.52 14.18
CA VAL A 27 3.43 5.39 13.26
C VAL A 27 2.25 6.04 13.99
N SER A 28 2.25 7.37 14.05
CA SER A 28 1.12 8.15 14.57
C SER A 28 0.27 8.65 13.40
N VAL A 29 -1.04 8.38 13.43
CA VAL A 29 -1.97 8.85 12.39
C VAL A 29 -2.66 10.12 12.88
N GLY A 30 -2.30 11.24 12.28
CA GLY A 30 -2.86 12.55 12.55
C GLY A 30 -4.23 12.77 11.90
N GLU A 31 -4.56 14.03 11.68
CA GLU A 31 -5.82 14.43 11.07
C GLU A 31 -5.85 14.16 9.58
N LEU A 32 -7.03 13.79 9.07
CA LEU A 32 -7.36 13.82 7.65
C LEU A 32 -8.32 14.98 7.41
N SER A 33 -7.92 15.92 6.56
CA SER A 33 -8.79 17.00 6.10
C SER A 33 -9.57 16.58 4.85
N TYR A 34 -10.63 17.30 4.52
CA TYR A 34 -11.39 17.15 3.28
C TYR A 34 -11.20 18.38 2.41
N THR A 35 -10.84 18.19 1.14
CA THR A 35 -10.77 19.30 0.20
C THR A 35 -12.17 19.64 -0.29
N ILE A 36 -12.76 20.70 0.24
CA ILE A 36 -13.98 21.28 -0.33
C ILE A 36 -13.55 21.97 -1.62
N LYS A 37 -13.89 21.39 -2.78
CA LYS A 37 -13.80 22.14 -4.03
C LYS A 37 -14.87 23.21 -4.00
N GLU A 38 -14.50 24.45 -3.81
CA GLU A 38 -15.40 25.56 -4.15
C GLU A 38 -15.67 25.47 -5.65
N GLU A 39 -16.87 25.04 -6.02
CA GLU A 39 -17.30 25.17 -7.40
C GLU A 39 -17.22 26.64 -7.79
N PRO A 40 -16.59 27.00 -8.94
CA PRO A 40 -16.61 28.34 -9.42
C PRO A 40 -18.10 28.74 -9.62
N LYS A 41 -18.56 29.72 -8.86
CA LYS A 41 -19.93 30.26 -8.89
C LYS A 41 -20.19 30.97 -10.22
N THR A 42 -20.09 30.27 -11.33
CA THR A 42 -20.52 30.73 -12.64
C THR A 42 -21.96 30.29 -12.83
N LYS A 43 -22.91 31.20 -12.56
CA LYS A 43 -24.36 30.95 -12.61
C LYS A 43 -24.87 30.26 -13.89
N VAL A 44 -24.09 30.23 -14.95
CA VAL A 44 -24.47 29.61 -16.23
C VAL A 44 -24.10 28.09 -16.26
N GLY A 45 -23.00 27.71 -15.63
CA GLY A 45 -22.57 26.28 -15.57
C GLY A 45 -23.48 25.43 -14.68
N THR A 46 -23.95 25.99 -13.57
CA THR A 46 -24.78 25.26 -12.59
C THR A 46 -26.14 24.87 -13.16
N VAL A 47 -26.75 25.72 -14.02
CA VAL A 47 -28.04 25.42 -14.62
C VAL A 47 -27.94 24.36 -15.70
N VAL A 48 -26.85 24.36 -16.49
CA VAL A 48 -26.63 23.36 -17.55
C VAL A 48 -26.28 22.01 -16.94
N SER A 49 -25.44 21.93 -15.90
CA SER A 49 -25.14 20.66 -15.24
C SER A 49 -26.37 20.09 -14.52
N ALA A 50 -27.17 20.93 -13.81
CA ALA A 50 -28.39 20.48 -13.16
C ALA A 50 -29.45 19.98 -14.17
N VAL A 51 -29.56 20.59 -15.33
CA VAL A 51 -30.47 20.12 -16.38
C VAL A 51 -29.98 18.81 -17.01
N LEU A 52 -28.66 18.65 -17.24
CA LEU A 52 -28.08 17.41 -17.72
C LEU A 52 -28.21 16.29 -16.69
N ASP A 53 -28.04 16.56 -15.38
CA ASP A 53 -28.21 15.59 -14.29
C ASP A 53 -29.66 15.13 -14.17
N VAL A 54 -30.63 16.02 -14.37
CA VAL A 54 -32.07 15.68 -14.38
C VAL A 54 -32.42 14.83 -15.62
N MET A 55 -31.75 15.01 -16.74
CA MET A 55 -31.95 14.24 -17.96
C MET A 55 -31.14 12.95 -18.01
N SER A 56 -30.09 12.81 -17.17
CA SER A 56 -29.31 11.58 -17.07
C SER A 56 -29.88 10.68 -15.97
N ASP A 57 -30.01 9.38 -16.25
CA ASP A 57 -30.35 8.37 -15.23
C ASP A 57 -29.23 8.25 -14.14
N GLN A 58 -28.25 9.16 -14.13
CA GLN A 58 -27.08 9.13 -13.26
C GLN A 58 -26.94 10.43 -12.45
N GLN A 59 -26.75 10.28 -11.14
CA GLN A 59 -26.54 11.39 -10.19
C GLN A 59 -25.33 11.09 -9.29
N THR A 60 -24.39 12.02 -9.20
CA THR A 60 -23.23 11.94 -8.30
C THR A 60 -23.40 12.91 -7.13
N THR A 61 -23.09 12.44 -5.92
CA THR A 61 -23.18 13.20 -4.68
C THR A 61 -21.88 13.07 -3.89
N GLU A 62 -21.28 14.18 -3.49
CA GLU A 62 -20.14 14.19 -2.58
C GLU A 62 -20.56 13.80 -1.16
N GLN A 63 -19.65 13.16 -0.42
CA GLN A 63 -19.88 12.56 0.89
C GLN A 63 -18.87 13.04 1.94
N PRO A 64 -18.78 14.35 2.23
CA PRO A 64 -17.78 14.89 3.17
C PRO A 64 -17.96 14.37 4.61
N GLY A 65 -19.18 13.97 5.00
CA GLY A 65 -19.47 13.40 6.32
C GLY A 65 -18.79 12.05 6.62
N TYR A 66 -18.12 11.43 5.64
CA TYR A 66 -17.43 10.16 5.81
C TYR A 66 -15.92 10.30 6.06
N VAL A 67 -15.37 11.48 6.30
CA VAL A 67 -13.93 11.70 6.54
C VAL A 67 -13.42 10.87 7.72
N ASP A 68 -14.17 10.80 8.80
CA ASP A 68 -13.82 9.99 9.97
C ASP A 68 -13.79 8.47 9.63
N ALA A 69 -14.72 8.01 8.80
CA ALA A 69 -14.73 6.62 8.33
C ALA A 69 -13.53 6.32 7.42
N VAL A 70 -13.12 7.27 6.58
CA VAL A 70 -11.89 7.17 5.78
C VAL A 70 -10.69 7.08 6.71
N ARG A 71 -10.59 7.96 7.71
CA ARG A 71 -9.50 7.96 8.69
C ARG A 71 -9.43 6.63 9.46
N ALA A 72 -10.55 6.16 9.98
CA ALA A 72 -10.62 4.86 10.66
C ALA A 72 -10.18 3.71 9.74
N SER A 73 -10.54 3.76 8.46
CA SER A 73 -10.12 2.78 7.46
C SER A 73 -8.61 2.83 7.20
N VAL A 74 -8.01 4.03 7.20
CA VAL A 74 -6.55 4.22 7.07
C VAL A 74 -5.82 3.65 8.28
N ILE A 75 -6.27 3.96 9.51
CA ILE A 75 -5.69 3.41 10.75
C ILE A 75 -5.73 1.88 10.71
N ALA A 76 -6.89 1.31 10.36
CA ALA A 76 -7.05 -0.15 10.26
C ALA A 76 -6.17 -0.76 9.15
N ALA A 77 -5.94 -0.05 8.05
CA ALA A 77 -5.03 -0.47 6.99
C ALA A 77 -3.58 -0.47 7.45
N LEU A 78 -3.14 0.63 8.07
CA LEU A 78 -1.76 0.77 8.56
C LEU A 78 -1.45 -0.25 9.65
N GLY A 79 -2.41 -0.60 10.51
CA GLY A 79 -2.28 -1.68 11.48
C GLY A 79 -2.10 -3.08 10.89
N GLN A 80 -2.35 -3.26 9.57
CA GLN A 80 -2.05 -4.48 8.83
C GLN A 80 -0.69 -4.42 8.10
N VAL A 81 -0.03 -3.26 8.11
CA VAL A 81 1.32 -3.14 7.54
C VAL A 81 2.31 -3.80 8.48
N ARG A 82 3.03 -4.79 7.99
CA ARG A 82 3.84 -5.73 8.80
C ARG A 82 4.88 -5.06 9.70
N ARG A 83 5.41 -3.90 9.28
CA ARG A 83 6.48 -3.19 9.99
C ARG A 83 5.99 -1.98 10.77
N PHE A 84 4.68 -1.78 10.91
CA PHE A 84 4.12 -0.63 11.60
C PHE A 84 3.49 -1.03 12.93
N VAL A 85 3.79 -0.23 13.94
CA VAL A 85 3.05 -0.16 15.21
C VAL A 85 2.28 1.14 15.18
N VAL A 86 0.95 1.07 15.07
CA VAL A 86 0.12 2.22 14.75
C VAL A 86 -0.59 2.75 15.99
N THR A 87 -0.52 4.05 16.21
CA THR A 87 -1.26 4.79 17.22
C THR A 87 -2.17 5.83 16.58
N ASP A 88 -3.31 6.10 17.20
CA ASP A 88 -4.20 7.18 16.81
C ASP A 88 -3.65 8.51 17.38
N GLY A 89 -3.07 9.34 16.52
CA GLY A 89 -2.43 10.59 16.89
C GLY A 89 -3.38 11.71 17.37
N LEU A 90 -4.71 11.51 17.22
CA LEU A 90 -5.73 12.40 17.82
C LEU A 90 -6.08 11.97 19.25
N GLN A 91 -5.80 10.72 19.64
CA GLN A 91 -6.05 10.20 20.97
C GLN A 91 -4.78 10.18 21.83
N VAL A 92 -3.63 9.93 21.20
CA VAL A 92 -2.32 9.86 21.86
C VAL A 92 -1.35 10.75 21.10
N GLU A 93 -0.83 11.78 21.76
CA GLU A 93 0.15 12.65 21.12
C GLU A 93 1.43 11.89 20.75
N PRO A 94 2.04 12.21 19.58
CA PRO A 94 3.33 11.66 19.21
C PRO A 94 4.38 11.96 20.29
N ASN A 95 5.14 10.96 20.65
CA ASN A 95 6.22 11.05 21.66
C ASN A 95 7.58 10.77 21.02
N GLY A 96 8.64 10.76 21.83
CA GLY A 96 10.01 10.50 21.35
C GLY A 96 10.24 9.13 20.71
N GLU A 97 9.32 8.18 20.88
CA GLU A 97 9.36 6.86 20.22
C GLU A 97 8.68 6.85 18.86
N THR A 98 7.89 7.89 18.53
CA THR A 98 7.23 8.00 17.23
C THR A 98 8.28 8.22 16.15
N ASN A 99 8.29 7.36 15.13
CA ASN A 99 9.20 7.47 14.00
C ASN A 99 8.58 8.24 12.82
N ILE A 100 7.28 8.04 12.60
CA ILE A 100 6.55 8.53 11.43
C ILE A 100 5.23 9.14 11.89
N ILE A 101 4.91 10.32 11.34
CA ILE A 101 3.58 10.91 11.42
C ILE A 101 2.95 10.81 10.04
N LEU A 102 1.73 10.28 10.00
CA LEU A 102 0.90 10.24 8.81
C LEU A 102 -0.26 11.20 8.95
N ASP A 103 -0.36 12.16 8.06
CA ASP A 103 -1.55 12.99 7.86
C ASP A 103 -1.99 12.93 6.39
N GLY A 104 -3.06 13.62 6.05
CA GLY A 104 -3.47 13.62 4.65
C GLY A 104 -4.73 14.43 4.36
N VAL A 105 -5.14 14.32 3.10
CA VAL A 105 -6.28 15.04 2.56
C VAL A 105 -7.14 14.06 1.77
N VAL A 106 -8.41 13.99 2.13
CA VAL A 106 -9.43 13.36 1.28
C VAL A 106 -9.74 14.33 0.14
N ASN A 107 -9.22 14.03 -1.05
CA ASN A 107 -9.38 14.89 -2.22
C ASN A 107 -10.82 14.87 -2.71
N TYR A 108 -11.45 13.71 -2.69
CA TYR A 108 -12.89 13.51 -2.87
C TYR A 108 -13.34 12.15 -2.34
N LEU A 109 -14.58 12.08 -1.91
CA LEU A 109 -15.36 10.86 -1.72
C LEU A 109 -16.75 11.14 -2.28
N SER A 110 -17.16 10.40 -3.28
CA SER A 110 -18.46 10.59 -3.92
C SER A 110 -19.17 9.25 -4.15
N THR A 111 -20.51 9.31 -4.12
CA THR A 111 -21.36 8.20 -4.55
C THR A 111 -22.08 8.59 -5.82
N THR A 112 -22.15 7.69 -6.77
CA THR A 112 -22.95 7.83 -7.97
C THR A 112 -24.13 6.88 -7.92
N ARG A 113 -25.34 7.42 -8.05
CA ARG A 113 -26.59 6.67 -8.21
C ARG A 113 -26.91 6.59 -9.69
N GLN A 114 -27.29 5.43 -10.17
CA GLN A 114 -27.79 5.21 -11.54
C GLN A 114 -28.97 4.27 -11.53
N LEU A 115 -29.99 4.57 -12.34
CA LEU A 115 -31.10 3.66 -12.57
C LEU A 115 -30.68 2.59 -13.58
N ARG A 116 -30.76 1.32 -13.19
CA ARG A 116 -30.39 0.18 -14.02
C ARG A 116 -31.52 -0.84 -14.09
N LEU A 117 -31.58 -1.56 -15.20
CA LEU A 117 -32.55 -2.64 -15.36
C LEU A 117 -32.32 -3.73 -14.31
N ALA A 118 -33.40 -4.08 -13.60
CA ALA A 118 -33.41 -5.21 -12.68
C ALA A 118 -33.22 -6.54 -13.45
N SER A 119 -33.01 -7.62 -12.70
CA SER A 119 -32.83 -8.96 -13.30
C SER A 119 -34.02 -9.41 -14.13
N ASN A 120 -35.24 -8.91 -13.82
CA ASN A 120 -36.46 -9.17 -14.59
C ASN A 120 -36.51 -8.39 -15.91
N LYS A 121 -35.55 -7.47 -16.18
CA LYS A 121 -35.44 -6.59 -17.35
C LYS A 121 -36.66 -5.69 -17.61
N LYS A 122 -37.56 -5.54 -16.65
CA LYS A 122 -38.77 -4.69 -16.76
C LYS A 122 -38.66 -3.42 -15.93
N ASP A 123 -38.14 -3.53 -14.71
CA ASP A 123 -38.07 -2.44 -13.77
C ASP A 123 -36.67 -1.81 -13.76
N LYS A 124 -36.60 -0.51 -13.61
CA LYS A 124 -35.36 0.21 -13.31
C LYS A 124 -35.22 0.37 -11.80
N ILE A 125 -34.12 -0.12 -11.25
CA ILE A 125 -33.79 -0.02 -9.84
C ILE A 125 -32.56 0.89 -9.64
N PRO A 126 -32.50 1.67 -8.55
CA PRO A 126 -31.33 2.44 -8.24
C PRO A 126 -30.17 1.52 -7.84
N GLN A 127 -29.03 1.77 -8.42
CA GLN A 127 -27.76 1.14 -8.04
C GLN A 127 -26.70 2.21 -7.82
N PHE A 128 -25.73 1.91 -6.97
CA PHE A 128 -24.74 2.85 -6.49
C PHE A 128 -23.34 2.33 -6.70
N TYR A 129 -22.39 3.23 -6.94
CA TYR A 129 -20.97 2.98 -6.72
C TYR A 129 -20.34 4.19 -6.01
N ALA A 130 -19.22 3.98 -5.34
CA ALA A 130 -18.46 5.05 -4.71
C ALA A 130 -17.06 5.16 -5.30
N GLN A 131 -16.53 6.37 -5.26
CA GLN A 131 -15.16 6.70 -5.65
C GLN A 131 -14.51 7.47 -4.53
N ILE A 132 -13.22 7.22 -4.30
CA ILE A 132 -12.45 7.89 -3.27
C ILE A 132 -11.05 8.21 -3.80
N SER A 133 -10.57 9.41 -3.46
CA SER A 133 -9.19 9.81 -3.65
C SER A 133 -8.67 10.39 -2.35
N LEU A 134 -7.56 9.86 -1.87
CA LEU A 134 -6.92 10.23 -0.63
C LEU A 134 -5.43 10.47 -0.88
N THR A 135 -4.91 11.61 -0.45
CA THR A 135 -3.48 11.87 -0.36
C THR A 135 -3.03 11.62 1.06
N LEU A 136 -2.06 10.73 1.26
CA LEU A 136 -1.37 10.53 2.54
C LEU A 136 0.04 11.08 2.45
N ASN A 137 0.42 11.89 3.45
CA ASN A 137 1.74 12.43 3.63
C ASN A 137 2.45 11.68 4.77
N VAL A 138 3.64 11.23 4.50
CA VAL A 138 4.53 10.61 5.48
C VAL A 138 5.52 11.66 5.93
N LYS A 139 5.54 11.96 7.22
CA LYS A 139 6.47 12.91 7.83
C LYS A 139 7.42 12.19 8.78
N ASP A 140 8.66 12.61 8.79
CA ASP A 140 9.60 12.27 9.84
C ASP A 140 9.15 12.92 11.14
N ALA A 141 8.99 12.15 12.21
CA ALA A 141 8.43 12.67 13.46
C ALA A 141 9.41 13.61 14.19
N ALA A 142 10.73 13.43 14.02
CA ALA A 142 11.74 14.24 14.67
C ALA A 142 11.91 15.62 14.01
N THR A 143 11.79 15.68 12.67
CA THR A 143 12.03 16.91 11.90
C THR A 143 10.75 17.57 11.39
N GLY A 144 9.62 16.86 11.40
CA GLY A 144 8.37 17.29 10.76
C GLY A 144 8.42 17.35 9.23
N THR A 145 9.54 16.93 8.63
CA THR A 145 9.74 17.00 7.18
C THR A 145 8.93 15.94 6.46
N VAL A 146 8.25 16.32 5.37
CA VAL A 146 7.55 15.37 4.52
C VAL A 146 8.56 14.51 3.77
N ILE A 147 8.58 13.20 4.07
CA ILE A 147 9.45 12.20 3.43
C ILE A 147 8.83 11.73 2.12
N ASN A 148 7.51 11.55 2.13
CA ASN A 148 6.77 11.02 0.99
C ASN A 148 5.33 11.50 1.00
N SER A 149 4.73 11.60 -0.19
CA SER A 149 3.32 11.90 -0.38
C SER A 149 2.78 10.96 -1.45
N GLN A 150 1.71 10.23 -1.13
CA GLN A 150 1.12 9.24 -2.02
C GLN A 150 -0.39 9.44 -2.17
N VAL A 151 -0.83 9.44 -3.42
CA VAL A 151 -2.26 9.47 -3.74
C VAL A 151 -2.77 8.03 -3.89
N PHE A 152 -3.87 7.75 -3.20
CA PHE A 152 -4.62 6.50 -3.29
C PHE A 152 -5.98 6.78 -3.91
N GLU A 153 -6.27 6.12 -5.00
CA GLU A 153 -7.55 6.26 -5.69
C GLU A 153 -8.27 4.92 -5.77
N VAL A 154 -9.54 4.93 -5.42
CA VAL A 154 -10.46 3.81 -5.65
C VAL A 154 -11.54 4.33 -6.59
N ASN A 155 -11.38 3.96 -7.84
CA ASN A 155 -12.34 4.24 -8.88
C ASN A 155 -13.19 2.98 -9.13
N ARG A 156 -14.34 3.18 -9.71
CA ARG A 156 -15.17 2.06 -10.15
C ARG A 156 -14.35 1.15 -11.06
N THR A 157 -14.21 -0.11 -10.66
CA THR A 157 -13.61 -1.15 -11.50
C THR A 157 -14.70 -2.11 -11.97
N GLY A 158 -14.89 -2.18 -13.29
CA GLY A 158 -15.82 -3.16 -13.86
C GLY A 158 -17.29 -2.89 -13.55
N TRP A 159 -18.03 -3.96 -13.22
CA TRP A 159 -19.48 -3.98 -13.09
C TRP A 159 -19.97 -3.88 -11.62
N SER A 160 -19.12 -3.42 -10.69
CA SER A 160 -19.45 -3.35 -9.27
C SER A 160 -20.45 -2.24 -8.99
N TRP A 161 -21.72 -2.61 -8.91
CA TRP A 161 -22.83 -1.77 -8.50
C TRP A 161 -23.48 -2.36 -7.27
N TYR A 162 -23.87 -1.50 -6.36
CA TYR A 162 -24.42 -1.87 -5.05
C TYR A 162 -25.85 -1.35 -4.89
N ASN A 163 -26.61 -1.96 -3.99
CA ASN A 163 -28.01 -1.62 -3.78
C ASN A 163 -28.21 -0.36 -2.91
N SER A 164 -27.15 0.12 -2.25
CA SER A 164 -27.19 1.34 -1.43
C SER A 164 -25.87 2.11 -1.53
N ALA A 165 -25.94 3.41 -1.25
CA ALA A 165 -24.78 4.30 -1.17
C ALA A 165 -23.80 3.85 -0.07
N ASP A 166 -24.31 3.47 1.11
CA ASP A 166 -23.48 3.01 2.25
C ASP A 166 -22.69 1.75 1.91
N THR A 167 -23.32 0.78 1.22
CA THR A 167 -22.63 -0.41 0.76
C THR A 167 -21.53 -0.05 -0.24
N ALA A 168 -21.81 0.85 -1.18
CA ALA A 168 -20.83 1.32 -2.15
C ALA A 168 -19.63 2.00 -1.48
N ILE A 169 -19.88 2.86 -0.47
CA ILE A 169 -18.83 3.51 0.33
C ILE A 169 -18.00 2.46 1.09
N LYS A 170 -18.64 1.52 1.76
CA LYS A 170 -17.96 0.44 2.49
C LYS A 170 -16.99 -0.31 1.58
N GLU A 171 -17.43 -0.70 0.41
CA GLU A 171 -16.59 -1.42 -0.57
C GLU A 171 -15.44 -0.55 -1.11
N ALA A 172 -15.68 0.76 -1.30
CA ALA A 172 -14.62 1.69 -1.67
C ALA A 172 -13.57 1.82 -0.56
N LEU A 173 -13.99 1.87 0.71
CA LEU A 173 -13.08 1.89 1.87
C LEU A 173 -12.26 0.59 1.99
N GLU A 174 -12.84 -0.59 1.72
CA GLU A 174 -12.09 -1.85 1.66
C GLU A 174 -11.07 -1.85 0.52
N GLY A 175 -11.44 -1.33 -0.63
CA GLY A 175 -10.52 -1.13 -1.76
C GLY A 175 -9.37 -0.17 -1.41
N LEU A 176 -9.66 0.91 -0.70
CA LEU A 176 -8.66 1.86 -0.19
C LEU A 176 -7.71 1.16 0.79
N ARG A 177 -8.24 0.44 1.78
CA ARG A 177 -7.48 -0.33 2.77
C ARG A 177 -6.48 -1.26 2.08
N SER A 178 -6.95 -2.05 1.13
CA SER A 178 -6.10 -2.99 0.39
C SER A 178 -4.95 -2.29 -0.35
N LYS A 179 -5.20 -1.11 -0.94
CA LYS A 179 -4.18 -0.32 -1.64
C LYS A 179 -3.14 0.26 -0.68
N VAL A 180 -3.59 0.79 0.46
CA VAL A 180 -2.73 1.36 1.51
C VAL A 180 -1.81 0.27 2.07
N VAL A 181 -2.36 -0.87 2.48
CA VAL A 181 -1.58 -2.01 3.00
C VAL A 181 -0.51 -2.45 2.00
N ARG A 182 -0.90 -2.68 0.75
CA ARG A 182 0.04 -3.12 -0.29
C ARG A 182 1.14 -2.10 -0.54
N TYR A 183 0.79 -0.82 -0.65
CA TYR A 183 1.77 0.23 -0.88
C TYR A 183 2.82 0.28 0.23
N TYR A 184 2.39 0.33 1.50
CA TYR A 184 3.32 0.46 2.62
C TYR A 184 4.10 -0.83 2.90
N ASN A 185 3.55 -2.02 2.65
CA ASN A 185 4.33 -3.26 2.69
C ASN A 185 5.43 -3.28 1.62
N THR A 186 5.18 -2.69 0.44
CA THR A 186 6.18 -2.55 -0.62
C THR A 186 7.21 -1.46 -0.31
N ALA A 187 6.78 -0.33 0.27
CA ALA A 187 7.65 0.78 0.63
C ALA A 187 8.57 0.47 1.84
N TYR A 188 8.09 -0.39 2.74
CA TYR A 188 8.79 -0.82 3.95
C TYR A 188 8.94 -2.36 4.00
N PRO A 189 9.67 -2.97 3.05
CA PRO A 189 9.84 -4.42 3.03
C PRO A 189 10.74 -4.87 4.18
N TYR A 190 10.55 -6.11 4.63
CA TYR A 190 11.59 -6.79 5.40
C TYR A 190 12.79 -7.08 4.48
N THR A 191 13.98 -6.90 5.02
CA THR A 191 15.24 -7.32 4.40
C THR A 191 15.85 -8.42 5.24
N ALA A 192 16.18 -9.56 4.65
CA ALA A 192 16.73 -10.67 5.38
C ALA A 192 18.06 -11.15 4.78
N ASN A 193 18.88 -11.75 5.63
CA ASN A 193 20.05 -12.54 5.24
C ASN A 193 19.77 -14.03 5.50
N ILE A 194 20.46 -14.88 4.76
CA ILE A 194 20.46 -16.31 5.03
C ILE A 194 21.47 -16.58 6.17
N LEU A 195 20.96 -17.15 7.26
CA LEU A 195 21.81 -17.57 8.38
C LEU A 195 22.40 -18.95 8.13
N GLU A 196 21.55 -19.88 7.70
CA GLU A 196 21.95 -21.26 7.54
C GLU A 196 21.12 -21.95 6.45
N ARG A 197 21.73 -22.96 5.83
CA ARG A 197 21.06 -23.87 4.91
C ARG A 197 20.28 -24.91 5.71
N GLY A 198 19.01 -25.03 5.46
CA GLY A 198 18.20 -26.13 5.96
C GLY A 198 18.26 -27.36 5.04
N VAL A 199 17.11 -28.02 4.88
CA VAL A 199 17.01 -29.26 4.10
C VAL A 199 17.36 -29.04 2.63
N GLU A 200 18.23 -29.86 2.11
CA GLU A 200 18.53 -30.03 0.68
C GLU A 200 17.98 -31.36 0.17
N LYS A 201 17.50 -31.37 -1.05
CA LYS A 201 17.05 -32.61 -1.73
C LYS A 201 17.54 -32.63 -3.16
N LYS A 202 18.42 -33.59 -3.47
CA LYS A 202 19.14 -33.68 -4.75
C LYS A 202 19.93 -32.38 -5.00
N ASP A 203 19.65 -31.69 -6.10
CA ASP A 203 20.28 -30.47 -6.57
C ASP A 203 19.52 -29.19 -6.18
N LYS A 204 18.63 -29.25 -5.17
CA LYS A 204 17.73 -28.14 -4.80
C LYS A 204 17.78 -27.85 -3.31
N GLN A 205 17.97 -26.58 -2.97
CA GLN A 205 17.67 -26.06 -1.65
C GLN A 205 16.14 -26.13 -1.42
N LYS A 206 15.73 -26.65 -0.26
CA LYS A 206 14.32 -26.79 0.12
C LYS A 206 13.93 -25.89 1.27
N GLU A 207 14.85 -25.66 2.19
CA GLU A 207 14.62 -24.85 3.38
C GLU A 207 15.85 -23.99 3.67
N LEU A 208 15.63 -22.82 4.23
CA LEU A 208 16.65 -21.85 4.63
C LEU A 208 16.25 -21.20 5.94
N TYR A 209 17.21 -20.93 6.79
CA TYR A 209 17.05 -20.06 7.95
C TYR A 209 17.43 -18.63 7.59
N ILE A 210 16.60 -17.66 8.06
CA ILE A 210 16.80 -16.23 7.86
C ILE A 210 16.91 -15.51 9.20
N ASP A 211 17.59 -14.35 9.19
CA ASP A 211 17.85 -13.48 10.35
C ASP A 211 16.66 -12.57 10.72
N LEU A 212 15.47 -13.11 10.66
CA LEU A 212 14.23 -12.43 11.06
C LEU A 212 13.39 -13.35 11.93
N GLY A 213 12.84 -12.84 13.01
CA GLY A 213 12.03 -13.59 13.94
C GLY A 213 10.89 -12.76 14.55
N SER A 214 10.45 -13.15 15.75
CA SER A 214 9.31 -12.53 16.45
C SER A 214 9.58 -11.08 16.85
N SER A 215 10.81 -10.70 17.20
CA SER A 215 11.17 -9.31 17.56
C SER A 215 10.95 -8.31 16.41
N HIS A 216 10.99 -8.78 15.17
CA HIS A 216 10.74 -7.98 13.98
C HIS A 216 9.26 -7.94 13.59
N GLY A 217 8.37 -8.59 14.34
CA GLY A 217 6.96 -8.72 13.98
C GLY A 217 6.72 -9.66 12.78
N LEU A 218 7.71 -10.51 12.43
CA LEU A 218 7.57 -11.46 11.32
C LEU A 218 6.49 -12.49 11.65
N GLN A 219 5.70 -12.83 10.64
CA GLN A 219 4.61 -13.79 10.77
C GLN A 219 4.79 -14.97 9.81
N ARG A 220 4.23 -16.13 10.19
CA ARG A 220 4.11 -17.28 9.30
C ARG A 220 3.33 -16.92 8.04
N GLY A 221 3.76 -17.46 6.91
CA GLY A 221 3.09 -17.22 5.63
C GLY A 221 3.67 -16.06 4.84
N VAL A 222 4.48 -15.18 5.42
CA VAL A 222 5.17 -14.10 4.69
C VAL A 222 6.04 -14.69 3.58
N HIS A 223 5.97 -14.07 2.41
CA HIS A 223 6.77 -14.47 1.26
C HIS A 223 7.95 -13.52 1.06
N PHE A 224 9.04 -14.08 0.55
CA PHE A 224 10.23 -13.33 0.18
C PHE A 224 10.65 -13.66 -1.25
N ALA A 225 11.18 -12.66 -1.95
CA ALA A 225 11.93 -12.86 -3.17
C ALA A 225 13.43 -12.89 -2.87
N VAL A 226 14.15 -13.80 -3.49
CA VAL A 226 15.60 -13.93 -3.38
C VAL A 226 16.24 -13.38 -4.64
N TYR A 227 17.13 -12.41 -4.48
CA TYR A 227 17.87 -11.77 -5.56
C TYR A 227 19.35 -12.05 -5.44
N VAL A 228 20.01 -12.29 -6.55
CA VAL A 228 21.47 -12.18 -6.67
C VAL A 228 21.80 -10.76 -7.09
N ILE A 229 22.76 -10.18 -6.38
CA ILE A 229 23.29 -8.85 -6.66
C ILE A 229 24.47 -8.97 -7.61
N GLY A 230 24.37 -8.30 -8.74
CA GLY A 230 25.43 -8.22 -9.74
C GLY A 230 25.79 -6.77 -10.06
N SER A 231 26.68 -6.58 -11.03
CA SER A 231 27.02 -5.27 -11.55
C SER A 231 27.15 -5.32 -13.07
N ILE A 232 26.58 -4.33 -13.75
CA ILE A 232 26.73 -4.14 -15.18
C ILE A 232 27.14 -2.68 -15.41
N GLY A 233 28.32 -2.47 -15.99
CA GLY A 233 28.83 -1.12 -16.24
C GLY A 233 29.01 -0.29 -14.96
N GLY A 234 29.36 -0.93 -13.84
CA GLY A 234 29.52 -0.27 -12.53
C GLY A 234 28.21 0.04 -11.79
N LYS A 235 27.05 -0.31 -12.37
CA LYS A 235 25.72 -0.14 -11.73
C LYS A 235 25.25 -1.45 -11.14
N GLU A 236 24.76 -1.41 -9.89
CA GLU A 236 24.16 -2.58 -9.22
C GLU A 236 22.96 -3.10 -10.02
N THR A 237 22.91 -4.40 -10.18
CA THR A 237 21.78 -5.10 -10.78
C THR A 237 21.24 -6.16 -9.82
N ARG A 238 19.94 -6.45 -9.93
CA ARG A 238 19.23 -7.43 -9.09
C ARG A 238 18.54 -8.43 -9.99
N LYS A 239 18.92 -9.69 -9.89
CA LYS A 239 18.26 -10.79 -10.62
C LYS A 239 17.54 -11.67 -9.62
N GLN A 240 16.20 -11.75 -9.72
CA GLN A 240 15.43 -12.67 -8.90
C GLN A 240 15.73 -14.11 -9.32
N ILE A 241 16.11 -14.93 -8.35
CA ILE A 241 16.47 -16.35 -8.55
C ILE A 241 15.52 -17.30 -7.84
N GLY A 242 14.69 -16.82 -6.91
CA GLY A 242 13.75 -17.69 -6.23
C GLY A 242 12.78 -16.96 -5.31
N ARG A 243 11.98 -17.78 -4.61
CA ARG A 243 10.99 -17.31 -3.62
C ARG A 243 11.01 -18.22 -2.39
N LEU A 244 10.86 -17.60 -1.22
CA LEU A 244 10.73 -18.27 0.06
C LEU A 244 9.36 -17.99 0.67
N LYS A 245 8.93 -18.84 1.59
CA LYS A 245 7.76 -18.64 2.45
C LYS A 245 8.12 -19.00 3.88
N VAL A 246 7.86 -18.13 4.84
CA VAL A 246 8.05 -18.41 6.26
C VAL A 246 7.13 -19.54 6.70
N THR A 247 7.69 -20.60 7.23
CA THR A 247 6.95 -21.78 7.72
C THR A 247 6.93 -21.85 9.23
N SER A 248 8.01 -21.41 9.89
CA SER A 248 8.13 -21.40 11.35
C SER A 248 8.92 -20.19 11.82
N ILE A 249 8.56 -19.65 12.97
CA ILE A 249 9.33 -18.66 13.72
C ILE A 249 10.02 -19.46 14.82
N GLU A 250 11.36 -19.53 14.77
CA GLU A 250 12.15 -20.35 15.67
C GLU A 250 12.70 -19.59 16.88
N GLY A 251 12.58 -18.25 16.84
CA GLY A 251 13.03 -17.39 17.93
C GLY A 251 12.82 -15.92 17.62
N ASP A 252 13.46 -15.08 18.42
CA ASP A 252 13.30 -13.62 18.29
C ASP A 252 13.92 -13.08 17.00
N GLU A 253 15.00 -13.69 16.52
CA GLU A 253 15.75 -13.23 15.35
C GLU A 253 15.90 -14.31 14.27
N VAL A 254 15.23 -15.47 14.40
CA VAL A 254 15.43 -16.60 13.48
C VAL A 254 14.09 -17.17 13.02
N SER A 255 14.01 -17.44 11.74
CA SER A 255 12.85 -18.12 11.15
C SER A 255 13.26 -19.11 10.08
N LEU A 256 12.49 -20.20 9.99
CA LEU A 256 12.61 -21.21 8.94
C LEU A 256 11.71 -20.85 7.77
N CYS A 257 12.30 -20.84 6.58
CA CYS A 257 11.64 -20.58 5.32
C CYS A 257 11.70 -21.80 4.40
N LYS A 258 10.56 -22.15 3.80
CA LYS A 258 10.49 -23.11 2.70
C LYS A 258 10.78 -22.41 1.37
N VAL A 259 11.60 -23.01 0.53
CA VAL A 259 11.83 -22.57 -0.85
C VAL A 259 10.62 -22.96 -1.71
N VAL A 260 9.89 -21.96 -2.19
CA VAL A 260 8.69 -22.13 -3.02
C VAL A 260 9.07 -22.32 -4.48
N SER A 261 10.07 -21.55 -4.95
CA SER A 261 10.59 -21.64 -6.32
C SER A 261 12.08 -21.31 -6.38
N GLY A 262 12.74 -21.69 -7.46
CA GLY A 262 14.15 -21.35 -7.72
C GLY A 262 15.18 -22.13 -6.88
N GLY A 263 14.80 -23.28 -6.29
CA GLY A 263 15.68 -24.02 -5.37
C GLY A 263 17.01 -24.47 -5.96
N LYS A 264 17.12 -24.68 -7.28
CA LYS A 264 18.40 -24.96 -7.96
C LYS A 264 19.28 -23.72 -8.02
N ASP A 265 18.68 -22.60 -8.44
CA ASP A 265 19.41 -21.35 -8.62
C ASP A 265 19.86 -20.78 -7.27
N ILE A 266 19.01 -20.89 -6.23
CA ILE A 266 19.38 -20.53 -4.86
C ILE A 266 20.55 -21.38 -4.38
N LYS A 267 20.50 -22.72 -4.58
CA LYS A 267 21.61 -23.59 -4.20
C LYS A 267 22.90 -23.21 -4.93
N ALA A 268 22.84 -23.02 -6.24
CA ALA A 268 23.99 -22.61 -7.04
C ALA A 268 24.59 -21.28 -6.59
N ALA A 269 23.74 -20.29 -6.25
CA ALA A 269 24.17 -19.00 -5.73
C ALA A 269 24.84 -19.12 -4.35
N LEU A 270 24.31 -20.00 -3.47
CA LEU A 270 24.90 -20.31 -2.16
C LEU A 270 26.23 -21.03 -2.30
N ASP A 271 26.32 -21.99 -3.21
CA ASP A 271 27.56 -22.75 -3.46
C ASP A 271 28.67 -21.87 -4.06
N ALA A 272 28.28 -20.83 -4.81
CA ALA A 272 29.17 -19.84 -5.39
C ALA A 272 29.41 -18.60 -4.51
N GLU A 273 28.91 -18.62 -3.26
CA GLU A 273 29.03 -17.52 -2.28
C GLU A 273 28.61 -16.13 -2.86
N GLN A 274 27.64 -16.13 -3.76
CA GLN A 274 27.16 -14.90 -4.39
C GLN A 274 26.45 -14.01 -3.35
N LYS A 275 26.65 -12.69 -3.49
CA LYS A 275 25.92 -11.73 -2.69
C LYS A 275 24.43 -11.79 -3.02
N MET A 276 23.61 -12.10 -2.01
CA MET A 276 22.16 -12.18 -2.15
C MET A 276 21.45 -11.11 -1.33
N LEU A 277 20.29 -10.72 -1.80
CA LEU A 277 19.35 -9.84 -1.11
C LEU A 277 18.00 -10.55 -1.05
N ILE A 278 17.42 -10.61 0.13
CA ILE A 278 16.12 -11.22 0.37
C ILE A 278 15.16 -10.13 0.83
N LEU A 279 14.09 -9.91 0.07
CA LEU A 279 13.09 -8.89 0.35
C LEU A 279 11.71 -9.53 0.47
N SER A 280 10.93 -9.08 1.48
CA SER A 280 9.54 -9.50 1.57
C SER A 280 8.74 -9.02 0.37
N THR A 281 7.79 -9.84 -0.05
CA THR A 281 6.83 -9.54 -1.11
C THR A 281 5.41 -9.58 -0.54
N ASP A 282 4.48 -8.93 -1.27
CA ASP A 282 3.05 -9.01 -0.95
C ASP A 282 2.46 -10.38 -1.23
#